data_8bde1db2ad9649ad2f219bd993decf23
#
_entry.id   8bde1db2ad9649ad2f219bd993decf23
#
_cell.length_a   1.000
_cell.length_b   1.000
_cell.length_c   1.000
_cell.angle_alpha   90.00
_cell.angle_beta   90.00
_cell.angle_gamma   90.00
#
_symmetry.space_group_name_H-M   'P 1'
#
loop_
_entity.id
_entity.type
_entity.pdbx_description
1 polymer ?
#
loop_
_entity_poly.entity_id
_entity_poly.type
_entity_poly.pdbx_seq_one_letter_code
_entity_poly.pdbx_strand_id
1 'polypeptide(L)'
;MIEFRSVRKAYPDGTVAVEDVDLTVRAGTITALVGPSGCGKTTLLRMVNRMIEPTSGNVLVDGQDVRDADPAVLRRGIGYVIQQAGLFPHRTVLDNVGTVPRLFRNSRRATRDRARELLELVGLPVSLADRYPAQLSGGQQQRVGVARALAADPPVLLMDEPFSAVDPVVREGLQEELLRLQGELGKTVLFVTHDIDEAVRLGDQVAVLRTGGHVAQYAEPDELLAEPADDFVTSFIGRDRGYRRLSFVDGSVVPDEVATVTLGDRSSADGWVLALDGDRRPRGWLAPDAEVTGPVTEDRLLAGGSLHTTGTPLRGALDAALSSPSGLGVVVDDRGGYVGVVTAQQVLDEIERSRRQRVAP
;
A
#
# COMPACT_ATOMS: atom_id res chain seq x y z
N MET A 1 9.26 -0.53 18.50
CA MET A 1 10.52 -0.51 17.73
C MET A 1 11.06 -1.93 17.60
N ILE A 2 11.58 -2.32 16.43
CA ILE A 2 12.23 -3.62 16.24
C ILE A 2 13.68 -3.37 15.82
N GLU A 3 14.64 -4.10 16.41
CA GLU A 3 16.05 -3.97 16.07
C GLU A 3 16.64 -5.34 15.76
N PHE A 4 17.35 -5.43 14.65
CA PHE A 4 18.22 -6.54 14.31
C PHE A 4 19.66 -6.06 14.51
N ARG A 5 20.45 -6.76 15.32
CA ARG A 5 21.83 -6.40 15.65
C ARG A 5 22.74 -7.54 15.28
N SER A 6 23.51 -7.37 14.21
CA SER A 6 24.44 -8.33 13.61
C SER A 6 23.84 -9.74 13.49
N VAL A 7 22.60 -9.78 12.96
CA VAL A 7 21.80 -11.01 12.93
C VAL A 7 22.26 -11.91 11.80
N ARG A 8 22.52 -13.18 12.16
CA ARG A 8 22.88 -14.23 11.21
C ARG A 8 21.97 -15.45 11.40
N LYS A 9 21.60 -16.09 10.29
CA LYS A 9 20.92 -17.38 10.28
C LYS A 9 21.55 -18.33 9.28
N ALA A 10 22.17 -19.37 9.80
CA ALA A 10 22.61 -20.54 9.04
C ALA A 10 21.77 -21.75 9.44
N TYR A 11 21.37 -22.55 8.46
CA TYR A 11 20.68 -23.81 8.68
C TYR A 11 21.68 -25.00 8.74
N PRO A 12 21.28 -26.17 9.31
CA PRO A 12 22.17 -27.33 9.43
C PRO A 12 22.68 -27.88 8.11
N ASP A 13 21.99 -27.65 7.00
CA ASP A 13 22.41 -28.03 5.63
C ASP A 13 23.46 -27.07 5.02
N GLY A 14 23.95 -26.11 5.80
CA GLY A 14 24.93 -25.12 5.38
C GLY A 14 24.33 -23.89 4.68
N THR A 15 23.02 -23.85 4.44
CA THR A 15 22.37 -22.70 3.81
C THR A 15 22.40 -21.50 4.74
N VAL A 16 22.98 -20.37 4.30
CA VAL A 16 22.93 -19.09 5.01
C VAL A 16 21.77 -18.29 4.46
N ALA A 17 20.74 -18.12 5.27
CA ALA A 17 19.54 -17.37 4.88
C ALA A 17 19.62 -15.88 5.22
N VAL A 18 20.38 -15.53 6.26
CA VAL A 18 20.61 -14.16 6.72
C VAL A 18 22.06 -14.04 7.16
N GLU A 19 22.77 -13.04 6.67
CA GLU A 19 24.17 -12.80 6.96
C GLU A 19 24.37 -11.36 7.44
N ASP A 20 24.76 -11.20 8.72
CA ASP A 20 25.17 -9.95 9.37
C ASP A 20 24.21 -8.77 9.11
N VAL A 21 22.94 -8.93 9.49
CA VAL A 21 21.92 -7.89 9.28
C VAL A 21 21.83 -6.98 10.50
N ASP A 22 22.09 -5.69 10.26
CA ASP A 22 21.77 -4.57 11.14
C ASP A 22 20.62 -3.77 10.51
N LEU A 23 19.47 -3.72 11.21
CA LEU A 23 18.27 -3.04 10.72
C LEU A 23 17.43 -2.55 11.89
N THR A 24 16.94 -1.32 11.81
CA THR A 24 16.03 -0.74 12.81
C THR A 24 14.69 -0.36 12.19
N VAL A 25 13.62 -1.01 12.64
CA VAL A 25 12.23 -0.64 12.31
C VAL A 25 11.75 0.38 13.33
N ARG A 26 11.49 1.59 12.89
CA ARG A 26 11.05 2.69 13.76
C ARG A 26 9.66 2.41 14.34
N ALA A 27 9.41 2.82 15.56
CA ALA A 27 8.09 2.71 16.17
C ALA A 27 7.05 3.57 15.42
N GLY A 28 5.87 3.03 15.21
CA GLY A 28 4.76 3.74 14.56
C GLY A 28 4.92 3.92 13.04
N THR A 29 5.86 3.22 12.42
CA THR A 29 6.10 3.29 10.96
C THR A 29 5.87 1.94 10.30
N ILE A 30 5.72 1.98 8.96
CA ILE A 30 5.70 0.81 8.09
C ILE A 30 7.11 0.62 7.50
N THR A 31 7.72 -0.54 7.74
CA THR A 31 8.97 -0.94 7.06
C THR A 31 8.70 -2.12 6.14
N ALA A 32 9.07 -1.99 4.88
CA ALA A 32 8.99 -3.05 3.87
C ALA A 32 10.32 -3.79 3.74
N LEU A 33 10.29 -5.13 3.78
CA LEU A 33 11.40 -5.97 3.38
C LEU A 33 11.14 -6.48 1.96
N VAL A 34 12.00 -6.11 1.00
CA VAL A 34 11.85 -6.52 -0.40
C VAL A 34 13.12 -7.22 -0.90
N GLY A 35 12.99 -7.97 -1.96
CA GLY A 35 14.10 -8.67 -2.59
C GLY A 35 13.66 -9.96 -3.28
N PRO A 36 14.56 -10.64 -4.01
CA PRO A 36 14.25 -11.87 -4.72
C PRO A 36 13.81 -12.99 -3.79
N SER A 37 13.19 -14.03 -4.36
CA SER A 37 12.81 -15.22 -3.60
C SER A 37 14.03 -15.87 -2.96
N GLY A 38 13.90 -16.32 -1.70
CA GLY A 38 14.98 -16.97 -0.95
C GLY A 38 16.03 -16.03 -0.35
N CYS A 39 15.89 -14.70 -0.46
CA CYS A 39 16.87 -13.76 0.11
C CYS A 39 16.74 -13.53 1.64
N GLY A 40 15.89 -14.28 2.35
CA GLY A 40 15.85 -14.24 3.82
C GLY A 40 14.75 -13.37 4.44
N LYS A 41 13.90 -12.68 3.68
CA LYS A 41 12.82 -11.79 4.17
C LYS A 41 11.92 -12.44 5.22
N THR A 42 11.28 -13.55 4.85
CA THR A 42 10.41 -14.32 5.76
C THR A 42 11.17 -14.87 6.96
N THR A 43 12.47 -15.19 6.79
CA THR A 43 13.33 -15.64 7.90
C THR A 43 13.52 -14.50 8.92
N LEU A 44 13.86 -13.29 8.47
CA LEU A 44 13.95 -12.10 9.32
C LEU A 44 12.63 -11.83 10.04
N LEU A 45 11.52 -11.81 9.28
CA LEU A 45 10.19 -11.59 9.86
C LEU A 45 9.88 -12.60 10.98
N ARG A 46 10.17 -13.89 10.75
CA ARG A 46 9.90 -14.97 11.71
C ARG A 46 10.86 -15.00 12.90
N MET A 47 11.95 -14.27 12.87
CA MET A 47 12.80 -14.09 14.04
C MET A 47 12.18 -13.12 15.05
N VAL A 48 11.45 -12.09 14.58
CA VAL A 48 10.80 -11.10 15.47
C VAL A 48 9.79 -11.78 16.41
N ASN A 49 9.04 -12.77 15.91
CA ASN A 49 8.07 -13.53 16.74
C ASN A 49 8.65 -14.83 17.29
N ARG A 50 9.99 -15.01 17.21
CA ARG A 50 10.72 -16.18 17.70
C ARG A 50 10.16 -17.52 17.16
N MET A 51 9.64 -17.52 15.91
CA MET A 51 9.36 -18.76 15.18
C MET A 51 10.65 -19.40 14.62
N ILE A 52 11.65 -18.56 14.36
CA ILE A 52 13.00 -18.94 13.98
C ILE A 52 13.95 -18.20 14.93
N GLU A 53 14.94 -18.90 15.46
CA GLU A 53 15.98 -18.28 16.28
C GLU A 53 17.21 -17.96 15.41
N PRO A 54 17.86 -16.81 15.60
CA PRO A 54 19.11 -16.48 14.93
C PRO A 54 20.21 -17.46 15.37
N THR A 55 21.18 -17.71 14.50
CA THR A 55 22.39 -18.47 14.82
C THR A 55 23.36 -17.61 15.65
N SER A 56 23.44 -16.32 15.33
CA SER A 56 24.17 -15.29 16.10
C SER A 56 23.50 -13.93 15.95
N GLY A 57 23.92 -12.96 16.75
CA GLY A 57 23.29 -11.65 16.84
C GLY A 57 22.03 -11.66 17.71
N ASN A 58 21.33 -10.51 17.75
CA ASN A 58 20.19 -10.30 18.61
C ASN A 58 19.03 -9.66 17.85
N VAL A 59 17.81 -10.08 18.15
CA VAL A 59 16.57 -9.41 17.70
C VAL A 59 15.88 -8.84 18.93
N LEU A 60 15.64 -7.53 18.91
CA LEU A 60 14.98 -6.85 20.02
C LEU A 60 13.61 -6.30 19.58
N VAL A 61 12.65 -6.39 20.46
CA VAL A 61 11.34 -5.74 20.34
C VAL A 61 11.18 -4.83 21.56
N ASP A 62 11.01 -3.55 21.31
CA ASP A 62 10.97 -2.49 22.34
C ASP A 62 12.15 -2.57 23.34
N GLY A 63 13.35 -2.85 22.83
CA GLY A 63 14.59 -2.93 23.59
C GLY A 63 14.81 -4.27 24.33
N GLN A 64 13.86 -5.21 24.31
CA GLN A 64 13.99 -6.52 24.92
C GLN A 64 14.36 -7.57 23.88
N ASP A 65 15.38 -8.39 24.15
CA ASP A 65 15.72 -9.53 23.28
C ASP A 65 14.57 -10.54 23.26
N VAL A 66 14.16 -10.95 22.06
CA VAL A 66 13.05 -11.92 21.90
C VAL A 66 13.33 -13.28 22.54
N ARG A 67 14.62 -13.62 22.79
CA ARG A 67 15.03 -14.87 23.44
C ARG A 67 14.79 -14.85 24.94
N ASP A 68 14.75 -13.67 25.57
CA ASP A 68 14.52 -13.51 27.00
C ASP A 68 13.04 -13.60 27.38
N ALA A 69 12.14 -13.45 26.39
CA ALA A 69 10.71 -13.56 26.60
C ALA A 69 10.20 -15.00 26.45
N ASP A 70 9.16 -15.35 27.21
CA ASP A 70 8.40 -16.58 26.93
C ASP A 70 7.80 -16.51 25.52
N PRO A 71 8.04 -17.49 24.64
CA PRO A 71 7.58 -17.45 23.25
C PRO A 71 6.06 -17.27 23.09
N ALA A 72 5.26 -17.83 24.03
CA ALA A 72 3.81 -17.70 23.95
C ALA A 72 3.34 -16.32 24.36
N VAL A 73 4.03 -15.68 25.33
CA VAL A 73 3.77 -14.29 25.73
C VAL A 73 4.16 -13.34 24.61
N LEU A 74 5.37 -13.48 24.05
CA LEU A 74 5.86 -12.66 22.93
C LEU A 74 4.88 -12.71 21.76
N ARG A 75 4.51 -13.91 21.30
CA ARG A 75 3.62 -14.08 20.13
C ARG A 75 2.22 -13.56 20.35
N ARG A 76 1.71 -13.52 21.58
CA ARG A 76 0.41 -12.90 21.87
C ARG A 76 0.46 -11.37 21.77
N GLY A 77 1.63 -10.76 22.06
CA GLY A 77 1.86 -9.33 21.94
C GLY A 77 2.19 -8.85 20.51
N ILE A 78 2.29 -9.76 19.54
CA ILE A 78 2.62 -9.45 18.15
C ILE A 78 1.48 -9.92 17.25
N GLY A 79 0.92 -9.01 16.44
CA GLY A 79 -0.03 -9.37 15.40
C GLY A 79 0.71 -9.99 14.22
N TYR A 80 0.21 -11.12 13.70
CA TYR A 80 0.84 -11.80 12.58
C TYR A 80 -0.16 -12.14 11.49
N VAL A 81 0.05 -11.54 10.32
CA VAL A 81 -0.69 -11.82 9.08
C VAL A 81 0.19 -12.70 8.20
N ILE A 82 -0.26 -13.93 7.95
CA ILE A 82 0.46 -14.89 7.11
C ILE A 82 -0.06 -14.86 5.67
N GLN A 83 0.77 -15.29 4.72
CA GLN A 83 0.56 -15.21 3.28
C GLN A 83 -0.82 -15.71 2.77
N GLN A 84 -1.38 -16.76 3.37
CA GLN A 84 -2.67 -17.34 3.00
C GLN A 84 -3.78 -17.07 4.03
N ALA A 85 -3.79 -15.91 4.70
CA ALA A 85 -4.68 -15.57 5.79
C ALA A 85 -4.68 -16.55 6.99
N GLY A 86 -4.42 -17.84 6.77
CA GLY A 86 -4.29 -18.91 7.78
C GLY A 86 -5.47 -18.97 8.76
N LEU A 87 -6.66 -18.80 8.25
CA LEU A 87 -7.87 -18.88 9.06
C LEU A 87 -8.16 -20.34 9.43
N PHE A 88 -8.70 -20.53 10.65
CA PHE A 88 -9.17 -21.84 11.07
C PHE A 88 -10.44 -22.21 10.30
N PRO A 89 -10.43 -23.22 9.41
CA PRO A 89 -11.54 -23.51 8.50
C PRO A 89 -12.82 -23.96 9.22
N HIS A 90 -12.66 -24.53 10.41
CA HIS A 90 -13.75 -25.02 11.26
C HIS A 90 -14.29 -23.99 12.26
N ARG A 91 -13.80 -22.75 12.20
CA ARG A 91 -14.27 -21.63 13.03
C ARG A 91 -14.95 -20.58 12.18
N THR A 92 -15.95 -19.92 12.74
CA THR A 92 -16.58 -18.76 12.09
C THR A 92 -15.59 -17.60 11.96
N VAL A 93 -15.93 -16.62 11.15
CA VAL A 93 -15.17 -15.34 11.03
C VAL A 93 -14.97 -14.70 12.40
N LEU A 94 -16.04 -14.55 13.16
CA LEU A 94 -16.00 -13.97 14.51
C LEU A 94 -15.07 -14.75 15.46
N ASP A 95 -15.11 -16.08 15.39
CA ASP A 95 -14.27 -16.94 16.21
C ASP A 95 -12.80 -16.94 15.78
N ASN A 96 -12.53 -16.74 14.48
CA ASN A 96 -11.18 -16.53 13.97
C ASN A 96 -10.59 -15.25 14.53
N VAL A 97 -11.30 -14.11 14.42
CA VAL A 97 -10.84 -12.83 14.96
C VAL A 97 -10.66 -12.90 16.46
N GLY A 98 -11.61 -13.49 17.20
CA GLY A 98 -11.55 -13.63 18.65
C GLY A 98 -10.52 -14.63 19.20
N THR A 99 -9.69 -15.25 18.35
CA THR A 99 -8.76 -16.32 18.78
C THR A 99 -7.74 -15.80 19.81
N VAL A 100 -7.03 -14.70 19.50
CA VAL A 100 -5.96 -14.18 20.38
C VAL A 100 -6.52 -13.55 21.65
N PRO A 101 -7.57 -12.70 21.64
CA PRO A 101 -8.19 -12.18 22.85
C PRO A 101 -8.62 -13.24 23.86
N ARG A 102 -9.07 -14.41 23.39
CA ARG A 102 -9.42 -15.53 24.26
C ARG A 102 -8.23 -16.09 25.04
N LEU A 103 -7.02 -16.00 24.48
CA LEU A 103 -5.78 -16.43 25.17
C LEU A 103 -5.41 -15.47 26.32
N PHE A 104 -5.90 -14.23 26.29
CA PHE A 104 -5.77 -13.26 27.39
C PHE A 104 -6.87 -13.39 28.44
N ARG A 105 -7.70 -14.44 28.38
CA ARG A 105 -8.84 -14.69 29.28
C ARG A 105 -9.90 -13.59 29.26
N ASN A 106 -10.00 -12.83 28.18
CA ASN A 106 -11.08 -11.87 27.99
C ASN A 106 -12.44 -12.58 28.00
N SER A 107 -13.48 -11.89 28.51
CA SER A 107 -14.82 -12.47 28.49
C SER A 107 -15.30 -12.75 27.07
N ARG A 108 -16.16 -13.76 26.91
CA ARG A 108 -16.71 -14.11 25.59
C ARG A 108 -17.45 -12.93 24.95
N ARG A 109 -18.16 -12.14 25.75
CA ARG A 109 -18.89 -10.95 25.29
C ARG A 109 -17.92 -9.89 24.76
N ALA A 110 -16.95 -9.47 25.57
CA ALA A 110 -15.96 -8.47 25.16
C ALA A 110 -15.18 -8.89 23.91
N THR A 111 -14.80 -10.18 23.84
CA THR A 111 -14.12 -10.74 22.64
C THR A 111 -14.99 -10.63 21.39
N ARG A 112 -16.30 -10.93 21.49
CA ARG A 112 -17.22 -10.86 20.34
C ARG A 112 -17.50 -9.42 19.93
N ASP A 113 -17.67 -8.52 20.90
CA ASP A 113 -17.91 -7.11 20.61
C ASP A 113 -16.69 -6.50 19.91
N ARG A 114 -15.48 -6.74 20.44
CA ARG A 114 -14.22 -6.32 19.80
C ARG A 114 -14.04 -6.92 18.40
N ALA A 115 -14.39 -8.18 18.21
CA ALA A 115 -14.29 -8.81 16.88
C ALA A 115 -15.24 -8.18 15.86
N ARG A 116 -16.46 -7.74 16.26
CA ARG A 116 -17.37 -7.02 15.35
C ARG A 116 -16.84 -5.64 15.00
N GLU A 117 -16.36 -4.87 15.97
CA GLU A 117 -15.70 -3.58 15.73
C GLU A 117 -14.56 -3.72 14.71
N LEU A 118 -13.74 -4.76 14.86
CA LEU A 118 -12.61 -4.99 13.95
C LEU A 118 -13.06 -5.44 12.56
N LEU A 119 -14.17 -6.16 12.40
CA LEU A 119 -14.72 -6.46 11.09
C LEU A 119 -15.15 -5.19 10.37
N GLU A 120 -15.84 -4.27 11.07
CA GLU A 120 -16.21 -2.97 10.51
C GLU A 120 -14.96 -2.14 10.17
N LEU A 121 -13.96 -2.14 11.07
CA LEU A 121 -12.69 -1.42 10.90
C LEU A 121 -11.94 -1.86 9.63
N VAL A 122 -11.96 -3.16 9.28
CA VAL A 122 -11.36 -3.68 8.05
C VAL A 122 -12.30 -3.68 6.84
N GLY A 123 -13.41 -2.94 6.91
CA GLY A 123 -14.37 -2.80 5.82
C GLY A 123 -15.15 -4.08 5.50
N LEU A 124 -15.38 -4.94 6.47
CA LEU A 124 -16.22 -6.13 6.33
C LEU A 124 -17.58 -5.97 7.04
N PRO A 125 -18.69 -6.25 6.37
CA PRO A 125 -20.00 -6.17 7.01
C PRO A 125 -20.12 -7.22 8.12
N VAL A 126 -20.71 -6.84 9.27
CA VAL A 126 -20.91 -7.73 10.43
C VAL A 126 -21.76 -8.95 10.09
N SER A 127 -22.57 -8.90 9.02
CA SER A 127 -23.34 -10.05 8.53
C SER A 127 -22.48 -11.25 8.12
N LEU A 128 -21.17 -11.06 7.92
CA LEU A 128 -20.21 -12.14 7.65
C LEU A 128 -19.71 -12.83 8.93
N ALA A 129 -20.02 -12.32 10.12
CA ALA A 129 -19.49 -12.77 11.41
C ALA A 129 -19.67 -14.28 11.66
N ASP A 130 -20.82 -14.83 11.28
CA ASP A 130 -21.16 -16.25 11.50
C ASP A 130 -20.81 -17.15 10.31
N ARG A 131 -20.22 -16.60 9.22
CA ARG A 131 -19.74 -17.39 8.10
C ARG A 131 -18.43 -18.09 8.40
N TYR A 132 -18.14 -19.14 7.64
CA TYR A 132 -16.89 -19.89 7.66
C TYR A 132 -15.95 -19.39 6.54
N PRO A 133 -14.62 -19.56 6.68
CA PRO A 133 -13.65 -19.13 5.68
C PRO A 133 -13.96 -19.58 4.25
N ALA A 134 -14.44 -20.82 4.05
CA ALA A 134 -14.80 -21.34 2.75
C ALA A 134 -15.94 -20.58 2.04
N GLN A 135 -16.68 -19.76 2.76
CA GLN A 135 -17.78 -18.93 2.24
C GLN A 135 -17.36 -17.49 1.92
N LEU A 136 -16.07 -17.19 2.01
CA LEU A 136 -15.49 -15.87 1.81
C LEU A 136 -14.62 -15.85 0.56
N SER A 137 -14.55 -14.70 -0.12
CA SER A 137 -13.52 -14.45 -1.14
C SER A 137 -12.13 -14.38 -0.52
N GLY A 138 -11.06 -14.55 -1.33
CA GLY A 138 -9.67 -14.44 -0.86
C GLY A 138 -9.39 -13.11 -0.17
N GLY A 139 -9.84 -11.99 -0.73
CA GLY A 139 -9.70 -10.67 -0.13
C GLY A 139 -10.47 -10.51 1.19
N GLN A 140 -11.68 -11.11 1.31
CA GLN A 140 -12.41 -11.14 2.58
C GLN A 140 -11.67 -11.98 3.64
N GLN A 141 -11.12 -13.14 3.26
CA GLN A 141 -10.30 -13.95 4.16
C GLN A 141 -9.07 -13.19 4.65
N GLN A 142 -8.42 -12.44 3.76
CA GLN A 142 -7.26 -11.63 4.12
C GLN A 142 -7.63 -10.52 5.12
N ARG A 143 -8.73 -9.79 4.89
CA ARG A 143 -9.25 -8.80 5.86
C ARG A 143 -9.58 -9.42 7.23
N VAL A 144 -10.15 -10.61 7.26
CA VAL A 144 -10.34 -11.36 8.52
C VAL A 144 -9.01 -11.70 9.19
N GLY A 145 -7.98 -12.05 8.41
CA GLY A 145 -6.62 -12.26 8.89
C GLY A 145 -6.02 -11.01 9.53
N VAL A 146 -6.21 -9.84 8.91
CA VAL A 146 -5.80 -8.54 9.48
C VAL A 146 -6.58 -8.23 10.75
N ALA A 147 -7.91 -8.36 10.75
CA ALA A 147 -8.74 -8.17 11.95
C ALA A 147 -8.30 -9.08 13.10
N ARG A 148 -7.96 -10.35 12.83
CA ARG A 148 -7.42 -11.28 13.83
C ARG A 148 -6.07 -10.82 14.39
N ALA A 149 -5.18 -10.31 13.53
CA ALA A 149 -3.89 -9.80 13.97
C ALA A 149 -4.01 -8.58 14.87
N LEU A 150 -5.00 -7.71 14.62
CA LEU A 150 -5.30 -6.52 15.41
C LEU A 150 -6.10 -6.81 16.70
N ALA A 151 -6.67 -8.01 16.84
CA ALA A 151 -7.69 -8.28 17.87
C ALA A 151 -7.20 -8.15 19.32
N ALA A 152 -5.91 -8.38 19.56
CA ALA A 152 -5.27 -8.20 20.87
C ALA A 152 -4.65 -6.82 21.06
N ASP A 153 -4.88 -5.89 20.13
CA ASP A 153 -4.32 -4.53 20.11
C ASP A 153 -2.76 -4.52 20.20
N PRO A 154 -2.04 -5.32 19.40
CA PRO A 154 -0.61 -5.42 19.52
C PRO A 154 0.09 -4.12 19.06
N PRO A 155 1.23 -3.74 19.67
CA PRO A 155 2.03 -2.59 19.21
C PRO A 155 2.77 -2.87 17.90
N VAL A 156 3.02 -4.15 17.58
CA VAL A 156 3.77 -4.60 16.41
C VAL A 156 2.90 -5.51 15.55
N LEU A 157 2.91 -5.25 14.23
CA LEU A 157 2.28 -6.09 13.21
C LEU A 157 3.35 -6.64 12.26
N LEU A 158 3.37 -7.94 12.09
CA LEU A 158 4.18 -8.64 11.10
C LEU A 158 3.29 -9.13 9.98
N MET A 159 3.68 -8.90 8.72
CA MET A 159 2.90 -9.33 7.56
C MET A 159 3.79 -10.03 6.55
N ASP A 160 3.49 -11.29 6.24
CA ASP A 160 4.24 -12.12 5.28
C ASP A 160 3.46 -12.17 3.97
N GLU A 161 3.88 -11.40 2.97
CA GLU A 161 3.25 -11.25 1.64
C GLU A 161 1.71 -11.04 1.71
N PRO A 162 1.24 -10.01 2.41
CA PRO A 162 -0.19 -9.88 2.75
C PRO A 162 -1.12 -9.71 1.54
N PHE A 163 -0.59 -9.36 0.36
CA PHE A 163 -1.39 -9.06 -0.83
C PHE A 163 -1.16 -10.04 -1.99
N SER A 164 -0.26 -11.02 -1.86
CA SER A 164 0.18 -11.89 -2.96
C SER A 164 -0.92 -12.77 -3.56
N ALA A 165 -1.92 -13.14 -2.74
CA ALA A 165 -3.03 -14.01 -3.16
C ALA A 165 -4.33 -13.24 -3.47
N VAL A 166 -4.25 -11.92 -3.68
CA VAL A 166 -5.41 -11.04 -3.86
C VAL A 166 -5.45 -10.49 -5.29
N ASP A 167 -6.65 -10.45 -5.86
CA ASP A 167 -6.91 -9.83 -7.16
C ASP A 167 -6.45 -8.36 -7.19
N PRO A 168 -5.85 -7.86 -8.30
CA PRO A 168 -5.29 -6.51 -8.38
C PRO A 168 -6.24 -5.39 -7.95
N VAL A 169 -7.51 -5.45 -8.34
CA VAL A 169 -8.51 -4.42 -7.97
C VAL A 169 -8.80 -4.42 -6.47
N VAL A 170 -8.93 -5.61 -5.88
CA VAL A 170 -9.15 -5.77 -4.45
C VAL A 170 -7.89 -5.43 -3.64
N ARG A 171 -6.71 -5.71 -4.19
CA ARG A 171 -5.40 -5.42 -3.58
C ARG A 171 -5.23 -3.94 -3.30
N GLU A 172 -5.54 -3.09 -4.26
CA GLU A 172 -5.42 -1.64 -4.11
C GLU A 172 -6.26 -1.11 -2.93
N GLY A 173 -7.52 -1.51 -2.83
CA GLY A 173 -8.37 -1.14 -1.70
C GLY A 173 -7.87 -1.69 -0.35
N LEU A 174 -7.22 -2.87 -0.34
CA LEU A 174 -6.61 -3.42 0.89
C LEU A 174 -5.36 -2.63 1.32
N GLN A 175 -4.57 -2.16 0.36
CA GLN A 175 -3.40 -1.33 0.62
C GLN A 175 -3.80 0.03 1.19
N GLU A 176 -4.81 0.69 0.62
CA GLU A 176 -5.37 1.93 1.15
C GLU A 176 -5.90 1.77 2.57
N GLU A 177 -6.62 0.67 2.80
CA GLU A 177 -7.14 0.34 4.12
C GLU A 177 -6.02 0.10 5.15
N LEU A 178 -4.92 -0.56 4.75
CA LEU A 178 -3.75 -0.72 5.63
C LEU A 178 -3.13 0.62 6.00
N LEU A 179 -2.94 1.53 5.03
CA LEU A 179 -2.42 2.87 5.29
C LEU A 179 -3.33 3.66 6.23
N ARG A 180 -4.65 3.63 5.99
CA ARG A 180 -5.63 4.27 6.86
C ARG A 180 -5.56 3.73 8.28
N LEU A 181 -5.57 2.41 8.45
CA LEU A 181 -5.50 1.75 9.76
C LEU A 181 -4.19 2.06 10.49
N GLN A 182 -3.07 2.09 9.78
CA GLN A 182 -1.78 2.40 10.37
C GLN A 182 -1.74 3.86 10.84
N GLY A 183 -2.24 4.81 10.02
CA GLY A 183 -2.35 6.23 10.40
C GLY A 183 -3.25 6.47 11.63
N GLU A 184 -4.36 5.73 11.74
CA GLU A 184 -5.27 5.84 12.89
C GLU A 184 -4.71 5.19 14.16
N LEU A 185 -4.05 4.03 14.04
CA LEU A 185 -3.65 3.21 15.18
C LEU A 185 -2.18 3.38 15.59
N GLY A 186 -1.35 4.01 14.76
CA GLY A 186 0.08 4.25 15.02
C GLY A 186 0.88 2.98 15.28
N LYS A 187 0.52 1.85 14.64
CA LYS A 187 1.19 0.56 14.85
C LYS A 187 2.54 0.51 14.13
N THR A 188 3.50 -0.20 14.73
CA THR A 188 4.75 -0.54 14.04
C THR A 188 4.50 -1.74 13.13
N VAL A 189 4.70 -1.57 11.83
CA VAL A 189 4.45 -2.60 10.83
C VAL A 189 5.76 -3.02 10.17
N LEU A 190 6.06 -4.31 10.16
CA LEU A 190 7.11 -4.91 9.35
C LEU A 190 6.44 -5.87 8.38
N PHE A 191 6.53 -5.58 7.08
CA PHE A 191 5.95 -6.47 6.09
C PHE A 191 6.95 -6.92 5.04
N VAL A 192 6.73 -8.11 4.52
CA VAL A 192 7.51 -8.73 3.46
C VAL A 192 6.70 -8.71 2.18
N THR A 193 7.33 -8.29 1.11
CA THR A 193 6.79 -8.43 -0.24
C THR A 193 7.91 -8.74 -1.24
N HIS A 194 7.57 -9.27 -2.40
CA HIS A 194 8.46 -9.37 -3.56
C HIS A 194 8.18 -8.27 -4.59
N ASP A 195 7.16 -7.45 -4.34
CA ASP A 195 6.70 -6.37 -5.22
C ASP A 195 7.26 -5.04 -4.73
N ILE A 196 8.09 -4.40 -5.56
CA ILE A 196 8.68 -3.10 -5.25
C ILE A 196 7.62 -1.97 -5.24
N ASP A 197 6.55 -2.10 -6.04
CA ASP A 197 5.49 -1.09 -6.07
C ASP A 197 4.71 -1.09 -4.74
N GLU A 198 4.46 -2.27 -4.15
CA GLU A 198 3.88 -2.37 -2.81
C GLU A 198 4.78 -1.74 -1.75
N ALA A 199 6.09 -2.04 -1.81
CA ALA A 199 7.04 -1.51 -0.84
C ALA A 199 7.16 0.01 -0.88
N VAL A 200 7.23 0.56 -2.08
CA VAL A 200 7.33 2.01 -2.32
C VAL A 200 6.03 2.73 -1.95
N ARG A 201 4.88 2.11 -2.21
CA ARG A 201 3.55 2.70 -1.91
C ARG A 201 3.24 2.72 -0.43
N LEU A 202 3.61 1.66 0.29
CA LEU A 202 3.16 1.42 1.67
C LEU A 202 4.22 1.76 2.72
N GLY A 203 5.51 1.60 2.37
CA GLY A 203 6.59 1.73 3.33
C GLY A 203 6.99 3.17 3.61
N ASP A 204 7.15 3.52 4.87
CA ASP A 204 7.92 4.70 5.28
C ASP A 204 9.41 4.45 5.10
N GLN A 205 9.82 3.18 5.19
CA GLN A 205 11.18 2.71 4.95
C GLN A 205 11.16 1.41 4.14
N VAL A 206 12.13 1.25 3.25
CA VAL A 206 12.29 0.05 2.42
C VAL A 206 13.68 -0.53 2.60
N ALA A 207 13.75 -1.79 3.02
CA ALA A 207 14.97 -2.56 3.08
C ALA A 207 15.03 -3.52 1.89
N VAL A 208 15.96 -3.27 0.97
CA VAL A 208 16.20 -4.14 -0.19
C VAL A 208 17.23 -5.20 0.21
N LEU A 209 16.82 -6.46 0.17
CA LEU A 209 17.68 -7.61 0.48
C LEU A 209 18.15 -8.28 -0.79
N ARG A 210 19.42 -8.69 -0.82
CA ARG A 210 19.97 -9.58 -1.86
C ARG A 210 20.07 -11.02 -1.35
N THR A 211 20.24 -11.96 -2.28
CA THR A 211 20.46 -13.37 -1.96
C THR A 211 21.61 -13.52 -0.95
N GLY A 212 21.43 -14.39 0.05
CA GLY A 212 22.35 -14.53 1.19
C GLY A 212 21.99 -13.65 2.38
N GLY A 213 20.86 -12.92 2.33
CA GLY A 213 20.30 -12.20 3.48
C GLY A 213 21.02 -10.91 3.84
N HIS A 214 21.74 -10.32 2.91
CA HIS A 214 22.36 -9.01 3.13
C HIS A 214 21.39 -7.87 2.78
N VAL A 215 21.37 -6.82 3.59
CA VAL A 215 20.68 -5.56 3.26
C VAL A 215 21.54 -4.79 2.25
N ALA A 216 21.04 -4.65 1.03
CA ALA A 216 21.70 -3.90 -0.03
C ALA A 216 21.52 -2.39 0.13
N GLN A 217 20.30 -1.98 0.52
CA GLN A 217 19.96 -0.60 0.83
C GLN A 217 18.81 -0.56 1.82
N TYR A 218 18.84 0.41 2.73
CA TYR A 218 17.73 0.73 3.64
C TYR A 218 17.52 2.23 3.60
N ALA A 219 16.40 2.66 3.05
CA ALA A 219 16.13 4.06 2.77
C ALA A 219 14.62 4.37 2.72
N GLU A 220 14.27 5.64 2.74
CA GLU A 220 12.93 6.09 2.39
C GLU A 220 12.65 5.82 0.89
N PRO A 221 11.38 5.62 0.49
CA PRO A 221 11.06 5.32 -0.90
C PRO A 221 11.58 6.33 -1.93
N ASP A 222 11.48 7.64 -1.67
CA ASP A 222 12.01 8.66 -2.60
C ASP A 222 13.53 8.58 -2.75
N GLU A 223 14.25 8.38 -1.65
CA GLU A 223 15.71 8.19 -1.65
C GLU A 223 16.11 6.92 -2.40
N LEU A 224 15.43 5.79 -2.11
CA LEU A 224 15.67 4.52 -2.80
C LEU A 224 15.52 4.64 -4.33
N LEU A 225 14.50 5.35 -4.78
CA LEU A 225 14.23 5.55 -6.20
C LEU A 225 15.17 6.57 -6.86
N ALA A 226 15.62 7.58 -6.09
CA ALA A 226 16.52 8.62 -6.57
C ALA A 226 17.96 8.14 -6.67
N GLU A 227 18.46 7.50 -5.60
CA GLU A 227 19.86 7.17 -5.36
C GLU A 227 20.03 5.69 -4.99
N PRO A 228 19.80 4.76 -5.95
CA PRO A 228 20.07 3.35 -5.69
C PRO A 228 21.55 3.13 -5.38
N ALA A 229 21.82 2.37 -4.30
CA ALA A 229 23.16 2.19 -3.76
C ALA A 229 24.12 1.46 -4.72
N ASP A 230 23.59 0.61 -5.61
CA ASP A 230 24.39 -0.15 -6.57
C ASP A 230 23.56 -0.67 -7.75
N ASP A 231 24.23 -1.39 -8.69
CA ASP A 231 23.59 -1.95 -9.89
C ASP A 231 22.54 -3.01 -9.56
N PHE A 232 22.70 -3.76 -8.47
CA PHE A 232 21.69 -4.74 -8.03
C PHE A 232 20.40 -4.02 -7.63
N VAL A 233 20.49 -3.01 -6.77
CA VAL A 233 19.33 -2.21 -6.35
C VAL A 233 18.71 -1.53 -7.56
N THR A 234 19.53 -0.91 -8.44
CA THR A 234 19.05 -0.30 -9.70
C THR A 234 18.26 -1.29 -10.57
N SER A 235 18.78 -2.51 -10.72
CA SER A 235 18.11 -3.56 -11.51
C SER A 235 16.83 -4.04 -10.83
N PHE A 236 16.84 -4.18 -9.51
CA PHE A 236 15.71 -4.68 -8.72
C PHE A 236 14.53 -3.70 -8.73
N ILE A 237 14.78 -2.39 -8.52
CA ILE A 237 13.73 -1.36 -8.58
C ILE A 237 13.23 -1.10 -10.01
N GLY A 238 13.98 -1.54 -11.03
CA GLY A 238 13.55 -1.52 -12.42
C GLY A 238 13.69 -0.17 -13.12
N ARG A 239 13.34 -0.19 -14.42
CA ARG A 239 13.51 0.97 -15.31
C ARG A 239 12.53 2.10 -15.05
N ASP A 240 11.38 1.78 -14.44
CA ASP A 240 10.29 2.73 -14.21
C ASP A 240 10.46 3.57 -12.93
N ARG A 241 11.64 3.50 -12.30
CA ARG A 241 11.94 4.22 -11.05
C ARG A 241 11.64 5.71 -11.13
N GLY A 242 11.92 6.34 -12.28
CA GLY A 242 11.64 7.76 -12.49
C GLY A 242 10.14 8.07 -12.45
N TYR A 243 9.32 7.22 -13.03
CA TYR A 243 7.86 7.33 -12.98
C TYR A 243 7.30 7.05 -11.58
N ARG A 244 7.81 6.00 -10.89
CA ARG A 244 7.43 5.71 -9.50
C ARG A 244 7.77 6.86 -8.56
N ARG A 245 8.93 7.49 -8.78
CA ARG A 245 9.37 8.63 -7.98
C ARG A 245 8.42 9.82 -8.05
N LEU A 246 7.67 9.99 -9.13
CA LEU A 246 6.67 11.06 -9.25
C LEU A 246 5.56 10.97 -8.18
N SER A 247 5.40 9.83 -7.51
CA SER A 247 4.51 9.69 -6.36
C SER A 247 4.98 10.44 -5.11
N PHE A 248 6.24 10.90 -5.09
CA PHE A 248 6.86 11.65 -3.99
C PHE A 248 7.28 13.06 -4.41
N VAL A 249 6.94 13.46 -5.63
CA VAL A 249 7.24 14.79 -6.13
C VAL A 249 5.97 15.62 -5.99
N ASP A 250 5.98 16.49 -4.99
CA ASP A 250 4.98 17.52 -4.85
C ASP A 250 5.20 18.60 -5.92
N GLY A 251 4.15 19.02 -6.55
CA GLY A 251 4.17 20.10 -7.55
C GLY A 251 2.77 20.63 -7.78
N SER A 252 2.70 21.91 -8.06
CA SER A 252 1.45 22.56 -8.40
C SER A 252 1.46 22.89 -9.88
N VAL A 253 0.81 22.04 -10.67
CA VAL A 253 0.52 22.38 -12.07
C VAL A 253 -0.72 23.26 -12.08
N VAL A 254 -0.60 24.45 -12.70
CA VAL A 254 -1.75 25.36 -12.87
C VAL A 254 -2.60 24.78 -14.00
N PRO A 255 -3.87 24.38 -13.71
CA PRO A 255 -4.73 23.83 -14.75
C PRO A 255 -5.17 24.90 -15.75
N ASP A 256 -5.25 24.52 -17.01
CA ASP A 256 -5.85 25.33 -18.06
C ASP A 256 -7.37 25.10 -18.14
N GLU A 257 -8.08 26.00 -18.73
CA GLU A 257 -9.51 25.82 -19.04
C GLU A 257 -9.68 25.06 -20.36
N VAL A 258 -10.69 24.21 -20.43
CA VAL A 258 -11.15 23.58 -21.68
C VAL A 258 -12.65 23.81 -21.84
N ALA A 259 -13.15 23.73 -23.07
CA ALA A 259 -14.58 23.80 -23.33
C ALA A 259 -15.33 22.70 -22.55
N THR A 260 -16.36 23.08 -21.84
CA THR A 260 -17.21 22.17 -21.07
C THR A 260 -18.66 22.23 -21.51
N VAL A 261 -19.40 21.17 -21.33
CA VAL A 261 -20.85 21.10 -21.58
C VAL A 261 -21.51 20.31 -20.43
N THR A 262 -22.68 20.74 -19.98
CA THR A 262 -23.48 19.97 -19.03
C THR A 262 -24.24 18.85 -19.76
N LEU A 263 -24.33 17.67 -19.17
CA LEU A 263 -25.16 16.58 -19.70
C LEU A 263 -26.61 17.05 -19.86
N GLY A 264 -27.16 16.80 -21.05
CA GLY A 264 -28.50 17.29 -21.44
C GLY A 264 -28.50 18.61 -22.23
N ASP A 265 -27.42 19.38 -22.21
CA ASP A 265 -27.27 20.59 -23.01
C ASP A 265 -26.69 20.29 -24.40
N ARG A 266 -26.72 21.30 -25.29
CA ARG A 266 -26.11 21.19 -26.62
C ARG A 266 -24.68 21.70 -26.58
N SER A 267 -23.77 21.00 -27.24
CA SER A 267 -22.42 21.49 -27.48
C SER A 267 -22.32 22.20 -28.83
N SER A 268 -21.60 23.32 -28.88
CA SER A 268 -21.28 24.06 -30.09
C SER A 268 -19.80 24.36 -30.24
N ALA A 269 -18.95 23.76 -29.42
CA ALA A 269 -17.52 24.03 -29.44
C ALA A 269 -16.80 23.15 -30.48
N ASP A 270 -15.85 23.77 -31.21
CA ASP A 270 -14.90 23.08 -32.05
C ASP A 270 -13.76 22.52 -31.16
N GLY A 271 -13.45 21.24 -31.29
CA GLY A 271 -12.39 20.56 -30.48
C GLY A 271 -12.93 19.66 -29.39
N TRP A 272 -12.04 19.23 -28.51
CA TRP A 272 -12.40 18.39 -27.37
C TRP A 272 -13.23 19.15 -26.35
N VAL A 273 -14.38 18.58 -25.95
CA VAL A 273 -15.28 19.17 -24.95
C VAL A 273 -15.46 18.18 -23.80
N LEU A 274 -15.26 18.65 -22.59
CA LEU A 274 -15.47 17.84 -21.38
C LEU A 274 -16.94 17.93 -20.94
N ALA A 275 -17.61 16.78 -20.87
CA ALA A 275 -18.97 16.70 -20.35
C ALA A 275 -18.96 16.61 -18.82
N LEU A 276 -19.78 17.45 -18.19
CA LEU A 276 -19.95 17.51 -16.74
C LEU A 276 -21.39 17.15 -16.38
N ASP A 277 -21.60 16.60 -15.19
CA ASP A 277 -22.95 16.46 -14.63
C ASP A 277 -23.43 17.75 -13.92
N GLY A 278 -24.63 17.68 -13.32
CA GLY A 278 -25.24 18.83 -12.60
C GLY A 278 -24.44 19.29 -11.39
N ASP A 279 -23.57 18.42 -10.81
CA ASP A 279 -22.67 18.72 -9.70
C ASP A 279 -21.26 19.13 -10.18
N ARG A 280 -21.10 19.42 -11.47
CA ARG A 280 -19.83 19.74 -12.15
C ARG A 280 -18.78 18.62 -12.09
N ARG A 281 -19.17 17.36 -11.97
CA ARG A 281 -18.25 16.22 -11.99
C ARG A 281 -18.00 15.76 -13.43
N PRO A 282 -16.75 15.44 -13.80
CA PRO A 282 -16.40 14.95 -15.13
C PRO A 282 -17.09 13.62 -15.45
N ARG A 283 -17.69 13.50 -16.64
CA ARG A 283 -18.39 12.29 -17.10
C ARG A 283 -17.72 11.64 -18.33
N GLY A 284 -16.98 12.40 -19.12
CA GLY A 284 -16.27 11.92 -20.30
C GLY A 284 -16.05 13.02 -21.32
N TRP A 285 -15.51 12.65 -22.47
CA TRP A 285 -15.11 13.57 -23.53
C TRP A 285 -15.97 13.44 -24.77
N LEU A 286 -16.32 14.56 -25.39
CA LEU A 286 -16.79 14.63 -26.78
C LEU A 286 -15.58 14.85 -27.69
N ALA A 287 -15.43 14.01 -28.71
CA ALA A 287 -14.41 14.18 -29.73
C ALA A 287 -14.67 15.41 -30.63
N PRO A 288 -13.63 16.00 -31.24
CA PRO A 288 -13.77 17.20 -32.10
C PRO A 288 -14.67 17.01 -33.31
N ASP A 289 -14.80 15.78 -33.81
CA ASP A 289 -15.56 15.37 -34.97
C ASP A 289 -16.93 14.76 -34.64
N ALA A 290 -17.32 14.80 -33.35
CA ALA A 290 -18.61 14.29 -32.93
C ALA A 290 -19.75 15.16 -33.49
N GLU A 291 -20.53 14.62 -34.43
CA GLU A 291 -21.77 15.28 -34.89
C GLU A 291 -22.82 15.28 -33.76
N VAL A 292 -22.85 16.34 -32.97
CA VAL A 292 -23.80 16.46 -31.87
C VAL A 292 -25.08 17.20 -32.38
N THR A 293 -25.97 16.47 -33.00
CA THR A 293 -27.33 16.93 -33.34
C THR A 293 -28.27 16.69 -32.17
N GLY A 294 -28.25 17.55 -31.15
CA GLY A 294 -29.14 17.46 -29.98
C GLY A 294 -28.41 17.55 -28.63
N PRO A 295 -29.06 17.16 -27.51
CA PRO A 295 -28.45 17.16 -26.20
C PRO A 295 -27.30 16.11 -26.09
N VAL A 296 -26.28 16.46 -25.30
CA VAL A 296 -25.17 15.54 -24.99
C VAL A 296 -25.64 14.50 -24.00
N THR A 297 -25.51 13.22 -24.37
CA THR A 297 -25.88 12.05 -23.56
C THR A 297 -24.66 11.18 -23.30
N GLU A 298 -24.67 10.39 -22.21
CA GLU A 298 -23.51 9.57 -21.78
C GLU A 298 -23.06 8.56 -22.85
N ASP A 299 -23.97 8.02 -23.65
CA ASP A 299 -23.68 7.07 -24.74
C ASP A 299 -22.83 7.64 -25.87
N ARG A 300 -22.70 8.97 -25.95
CA ARG A 300 -21.88 9.68 -26.93
C ARG A 300 -20.49 10.05 -26.42
N LEU A 301 -20.23 9.83 -25.14
CA LEU A 301 -18.98 10.21 -24.52
C LEU A 301 -17.93 9.11 -24.68
N LEU A 302 -16.72 9.54 -24.99
CA LEU A 302 -15.55 8.73 -24.78
C LEU A 302 -15.23 8.72 -23.27
N ALA A 303 -14.95 7.53 -22.73
CA ALA A 303 -14.55 7.41 -21.33
C ALA A 303 -13.33 8.32 -21.08
N GLY A 304 -13.37 9.07 -19.99
CA GLY A 304 -12.22 9.85 -19.53
C GLY A 304 -11.09 8.92 -19.06
N GLY A 305 -9.88 9.46 -18.99
CA GLY A 305 -8.77 8.82 -18.29
C GLY A 305 -8.94 8.91 -16.76
N SER A 306 -7.88 8.56 -16.03
CA SER A 306 -7.81 8.84 -14.60
C SER A 306 -7.98 10.33 -14.30
N LEU A 307 -8.47 10.64 -13.11
CA LEU A 307 -8.62 12.02 -12.64
C LEU A 307 -7.45 12.37 -11.71
N HIS A 308 -6.98 13.62 -11.80
CA HIS A 308 -5.99 14.15 -10.87
C HIS A 308 -6.69 15.03 -9.83
N THR A 309 -6.50 14.73 -8.55
CA THR A 309 -7.00 15.58 -7.47
C THR A 309 -5.97 16.67 -7.14
N THR A 310 -6.42 17.91 -7.00
CA THR A 310 -5.54 19.03 -6.61
C THR A 310 -4.77 18.72 -5.31
N GLY A 311 -3.50 19.10 -5.27
CA GLY A 311 -2.65 18.88 -4.07
C GLY A 311 -2.12 17.46 -3.91
N THR A 312 -2.39 16.54 -4.84
CA THR A 312 -1.76 15.21 -4.87
C THR A 312 -0.49 15.20 -5.72
N PRO A 313 0.38 14.18 -5.58
CA PRO A 313 1.65 14.10 -6.31
C PRO A 313 1.51 14.14 -7.83
N LEU A 314 2.55 14.62 -8.51
CA LEU A 314 2.60 14.82 -9.98
C LEU A 314 2.38 13.53 -10.79
N ARG A 315 2.59 12.35 -10.22
CA ARG A 315 2.30 11.07 -10.87
C ARG A 315 0.85 11.00 -11.33
N GLY A 316 -0.10 11.40 -10.47
CA GLY A 316 -1.53 11.40 -10.81
C GLY A 316 -1.88 12.37 -11.95
N ALA A 317 -1.23 13.54 -11.98
CA ALA A 317 -1.42 14.51 -13.06
C ALA A 317 -0.90 13.98 -14.40
N LEU A 318 0.27 13.34 -14.41
CA LEU A 318 0.84 12.74 -15.61
C LEU A 318 -0.02 11.57 -16.11
N ASP A 319 -0.45 10.70 -15.21
CA ASP A 319 -1.31 9.58 -15.55
C ASP A 319 -2.65 10.02 -16.12
N ALA A 320 -3.27 11.04 -15.53
CA ALA A 320 -4.51 11.64 -16.03
C ALA A 320 -4.35 12.18 -17.47
N ALA A 321 -3.22 12.86 -17.77
CA ALA A 321 -2.97 13.38 -19.10
C ALA A 321 -2.69 12.26 -20.13
N LEU A 322 -1.94 11.22 -19.75
CA LEU A 322 -1.57 10.14 -20.67
C LEU A 322 -2.73 9.16 -20.92
N SER A 323 -3.61 8.93 -19.95
CA SER A 323 -4.75 8.02 -20.08
C SER A 323 -5.97 8.65 -20.74
N SER A 324 -6.02 10.00 -20.84
CA SER A 324 -7.13 10.73 -21.45
C SER A 324 -7.14 10.59 -22.97
N PRO A 325 -8.30 10.35 -23.61
CA PRO A 325 -8.42 10.30 -25.07
C PRO A 325 -8.12 11.64 -25.73
N SER A 326 -8.26 12.75 -25.01
CA SER A 326 -7.94 14.10 -25.49
C SER A 326 -6.47 14.49 -25.32
N GLY A 327 -5.67 13.69 -24.56
CA GLY A 327 -4.34 14.08 -24.11
C GLY A 327 -4.34 15.16 -23.02
N LEU A 328 -5.52 15.53 -22.49
CA LEU A 328 -5.73 16.49 -21.44
C LEU A 328 -6.16 15.76 -20.15
N GLY A 329 -5.33 15.80 -19.13
CA GLY A 329 -5.63 15.22 -17.81
C GLY A 329 -6.63 16.10 -17.05
N VAL A 330 -7.74 15.54 -16.66
CA VAL A 330 -8.78 16.27 -15.92
C VAL A 330 -8.37 16.42 -14.46
N VAL A 331 -8.39 17.67 -13.98
CA VAL A 331 -8.10 18.03 -12.59
C VAL A 331 -9.41 18.29 -11.85
N VAL A 332 -9.53 17.70 -10.68
CA VAL A 332 -10.69 17.83 -9.79
C VAL A 332 -10.28 18.28 -8.39
N ASP A 333 -11.20 18.85 -7.67
CA ASP A 333 -11.07 19.14 -6.25
C ASP A 333 -11.27 17.88 -5.38
N ASP A 334 -11.16 18.02 -4.07
CA ASP A 334 -11.36 16.97 -3.07
C ASP A 334 -12.80 16.40 -3.02
N ARG A 335 -13.77 17.08 -3.65
CA ARG A 335 -15.17 16.66 -3.79
C ARG A 335 -15.47 16.04 -5.16
N GLY A 336 -14.46 15.98 -6.04
CA GLY A 336 -14.59 15.49 -7.41
C GLY A 336 -15.12 16.52 -8.40
N GLY A 337 -15.22 17.79 -8.01
CA GLY A 337 -15.64 18.89 -8.87
C GLY A 337 -14.54 19.30 -9.86
N TYR A 338 -14.90 19.57 -11.11
CA TYR A 338 -13.98 20.01 -12.15
C TYR A 338 -13.30 21.32 -11.81
N VAL A 339 -11.97 21.35 -11.90
CA VAL A 339 -11.10 22.52 -11.68
C VAL A 339 -10.50 23.02 -13.01
N GLY A 340 -10.04 22.09 -13.85
CA GLY A 340 -9.40 22.40 -15.13
C GLY A 340 -8.76 21.18 -15.74
N VAL A 341 -7.84 21.38 -16.68
CA VAL A 341 -7.08 20.31 -17.35
C VAL A 341 -5.59 20.59 -17.33
N VAL A 342 -4.79 19.54 -17.41
CA VAL A 342 -3.34 19.63 -17.52
C VAL A 342 -2.84 18.80 -18.71
N THR A 343 -1.78 19.25 -19.36
CA THR A 343 -1.08 18.49 -20.40
C THR A 343 0.11 17.73 -19.80
N ALA A 344 0.52 16.66 -20.45
CA ALA A 344 1.76 15.95 -20.06
C ALA A 344 2.99 16.88 -20.06
N GLN A 345 3.04 17.85 -21.00
CA GLN A 345 4.14 18.82 -21.10
C GLN A 345 4.21 19.73 -19.88
N GLN A 346 3.08 20.25 -19.40
CA GLN A 346 3.03 21.07 -18.19
C GLN A 346 3.53 20.31 -16.96
N VAL A 347 3.17 19.02 -16.85
CA VAL A 347 3.64 18.16 -15.75
C VAL A 347 5.15 17.93 -15.86
N LEU A 348 5.70 17.67 -17.06
CA LEU A 348 7.13 17.52 -17.28
C LEU A 348 7.92 18.80 -16.94
N ASP A 349 7.39 19.96 -17.34
CA ASP A 349 8.01 21.26 -17.03
C ASP A 349 8.04 21.52 -15.51
N GLU A 350 7.00 21.09 -14.78
CA GLU A 350 6.95 21.19 -13.32
C GLU A 350 7.96 20.24 -12.65
N ILE A 351 8.10 19.00 -13.16
CA ILE A 351 9.12 18.06 -12.71
C ILE A 351 10.53 18.67 -12.87
N GLU A 352 10.81 19.31 -14.00
CA GLU A 352 12.09 19.96 -14.22
C GLU A 352 12.31 21.13 -13.24
N ARG A 353 11.28 21.94 -12.98
CA ARG A 353 11.34 23.02 -12.00
C ARG A 353 11.64 22.51 -10.60
N SER A 354 10.94 21.48 -10.15
CA SER A 354 11.15 20.85 -8.85
C SER A 354 12.55 20.29 -8.70
N ARG A 355 13.13 19.70 -9.76
CA ARG A 355 14.53 19.21 -9.77
C ARG A 355 15.53 20.36 -9.60
N ARG A 356 15.34 21.47 -10.31
CA ARG A 356 16.26 22.64 -10.22
C ARG A 356 16.23 23.28 -8.82
N GLN A 357 15.08 23.32 -8.17
CA GLN A 357 14.93 23.85 -6.81
C GLN A 357 15.65 22.98 -5.76
N ARG A 358 15.68 21.65 -5.94
CA ARG A 358 16.42 20.74 -5.05
C ARG A 358 17.95 20.77 -5.23
N VAL A 359 18.43 21.20 -6.39
CA VAL A 359 19.88 21.27 -6.73
C VAL A 359 20.46 22.66 -6.45
N ALA A 360 19.64 23.67 -6.18
CA ALA A 360 20.11 24.99 -5.78
C ALA A 360 20.63 24.92 -4.33
N PRO A 361 21.89 25.34 -4.07
CA PRO A 361 22.55 25.23 -2.78
C PRO A 361 21.91 26.13 -1.70
#